data_a4fc93509e63d36fa1dbcf32abb653bb
#
_entry.id   a4fc93509e63d36fa1dbcf32abb653bb
#
_cell.length_a   1.000
_cell.length_b   1.000
_cell.length_c   1.000
_cell.angle_alpha   90.00
_cell.angle_beta   90.00
_cell.angle_gamma   90.00
#
_symmetry.space_group_name_H-M   'P 1'
#
loop_
_entity.id
_entity.type
_entity.pdbx_description
1 polymer ?
#
loop_
_entity_poly.entity_id
_entity_poly.type
_entity_poly.pdbx_seq_one_letter_code
_entity_poly.pdbx_strand_id
1 'polypeptide(L)'
;MEKKVIGYICDTNPFEDRLTWSGLIYKIREAIESAGYQVVWIPYYKNTKCVNLCEKIRWRLYGLLGRKQILGGCHFLPETYALAMSIEKNKQFDNCDFLFFPGGGQISLFLKTKKPIIYYTDATVHLMINYYWYDCHPFSVRMACWLEKKACQKASLNIRASSWATNSVINDCKCKPSNCVTLEFGANIDTSDIEPITPYAKGQLRILFCGVEWERKGGDIAVETVRLLREKGIDAILHIVGIKELPLYCRECNYIVNHGFLDKNDAIDYQRYIEILKNSHIFLLPTQAECAGIVFCEASGFGIPSYTYATGGTENYVQNGVNGYALSAEKGAIDFADRIYEDVDSESILSLHEGALILYKEKLSWNAWARHFRMLVNSMQK
;
A
#
# COMPACT_ATOMS: atom_id res chain seq x y z
N MET A 1 19.71 -0.87 28.50
CA MET A 1 19.52 0.42 27.80
C MET A 1 18.03 0.68 27.70
N GLU A 2 17.61 1.87 28.05
CA GLU A 2 16.22 2.29 27.93
C GLU A 2 15.80 2.29 26.45
N LYS A 3 14.59 1.79 26.15
CA LYS A 3 14.10 1.75 24.76
C LYS A 3 13.83 3.18 24.28
N LYS A 4 14.31 3.52 23.08
CA LYS A 4 13.97 4.81 22.46
C LYS A 4 12.50 4.91 22.13
N VAL A 5 11.95 6.10 22.28
CA VAL A 5 10.54 6.39 22.14
C VAL A 5 10.28 7.04 20.78
N ILE A 6 9.37 6.45 20.00
CA ILE A 6 8.88 6.99 18.72
C ILE A 6 7.47 7.56 18.92
N GLY A 7 7.32 8.85 18.72
CA GLY A 7 6.03 9.53 18.67
C GLY A 7 5.37 9.22 17.31
N TYR A 8 4.34 8.37 17.35
CA TYR A 8 3.59 7.93 16.17
C TYR A 8 2.43 8.89 15.92
N ILE A 9 2.52 9.69 14.86
CA ILE A 9 1.63 10.83 14.62
C ILE A 9 0.61 10.47 13.55
N CYS A 10 -0.61 10.18 13.97
CA CYS A 10 -1.75 9.89 13.10
C CYS A 10 -3.08 10.26 13.78
N ASP A 11 -4.15 10.30 13.00
CA ASP A 11 -5.49 10.70 13.45
C ASP A 11 -6.33 9.56 14.04
N THR A 12 -5.91 8.32 13.82
CA THR A 12 -6.60 7.12 14.33
C THR A 12 -5.72 6.39 15.33
N ASN A 13 -6.34 5.64 16.26
CA ASN A 13 -5.59 4.91 17.27
C ASN A 13 -4.82 3.73 16.64
N PRO A 14 -3.46 3.78 16.58
CA PRO A 14 -2.68 2.74 15.93
C PRO A 14 -2.62 1.42 16.70
N PHE A 15 -3.16 1.38 17.92
CA PHE A 15 -3.24 0.18 18.75
C PHE A 15 -4.55 -0.60 18.55
N GLU A 16 -5.57 0.03 17.94
CA GLU A 16 -6.92 -0.53 17.82
C GLU A 16 -7.39 -0.57 16.37
N ASP A 17 -7.07 0.47 15.57
CA ASP A 17 -7.59 0.63 14.21
C ASP A 17 -6.85 -0.25 13.21
N ARG A 18 -7.52 -1.32 12.80
CA ARG A 18 -7.04 -2.26 11.76
C ARG A 18 -7.63 -1.98 10.38
N LEU A 19 -8.38 -0.88 10.19
CA LEU A 19 -9.06 -0.54 8.94
C LEU A 19 -8.35 0.55 8.15
N THR A 20 -7.92 1.60 8.84
CA THR A 20 -7.34 2.78 8.20
C THR A 20 -6.12 2.41 7.36
N TRP A 21 -6.13 2.89 6.12
CA TRP A 21 -5.08 2.63 5.12
C TRP A 21 -4.83 1.12 4.95
N SER A 22 -5.92 0.35 4.80
CA SER A 22 -5.88 -1.13 4.68
C SER A 22 -5.16 -1.83 5.84
N GLY A 23 -5.24 -1.27 7.07
CA GLY A 23 -4.60 -1.81 8.26
C GLY A 23 -3.12 -1.43 8.43
N LEU A 24 -2.56 -0.61 7.54
CA LEU A 24 -1.15 -0.21 7.60
C LEU A 24 -0.80 0.56 8.86
N ILE A 25 -1.69 1.45 9.34
CA ILE A 25 -1.47 2.23 10.56
C ILE A 25 -1.17 1.31 11.75
N TYR A 26 -1.93 0.24 11.88
CA TYR A 26 -1.76 -0.77 12.92
C TYR A 26 -0.47 -1.59 12.72
N LYS A 27 -0.26 -2.15 11.53
CA LYS A 27 0.87 -3.05 11.23
C LYS A 27 2.23 -2.35 11.25
N ILE A 28 2.32 -1.11 10.80
CA ILE A 28 3.56 -0.31 10.89
C ILE A 28 3.92 -0.08 12.37
N ARG A 29 2.94 0.23 13.24
CA ARG A 29 3.18 0.38 14.67
C ARG A 29 3.72 -0.92 15.29
N GLU A 30 3.09 -2.09 14.99
CA GLU A 30 3.60 -3.39 15.45
C GLU A 30 5.04 -3.64 14.98
N ALA A 31 5.34 -3.33 13.71
CA ALA A 31 6.68 -3.51 13.16
C ALA A 31 7.72 -2.59 13.83
N ILE A 32 7.36 -1.36 14.17
CA ILE A 32 8.23 -0.44 14.92
C ILE A 32 8.53 -1.00 16.32
N GLU A 33 7.53 -1.55 17.01
CA GLU A 33 7.72 -2.19 18.32
C GLU A 33 8.59 -3.45 18.21
N SER A 34 8.39 -4.27 17.16
CA SER A 34 9.23 -5.43 16.85
C SER A 34 10.67 -5.03 16.51
N ALA A 35 10.88 -3.84 15.96
CA ALA A 35 12.19 -3.26 15.75
C ALA A 35 12.90 -2.85 17.07
N GLY A 36 12.21 -2.91 18.21
CA GLY A 36 12.77 -2.68 19.55
C GLY A 36 12.54 -1.26 20.08
N TYR A 37 11.69 -0.46 19.46
CA TYR A 37 11.30 0.88 19.92
C TYR A 37 10.03 0.82 20.76
N GLN A 38 9.87 1.82 21.64
CA GLN A 38 8.59 2.08 22.29
C GLN A 38 7.78 3.03 21.40
N VAL A 39 6.52 2.71 21.13
CA VAL A 39 5.63 3.57 20.37
C VAL A 39 4.68 4.29 21.31
N VAL A 40 4.57 5.61 21.11
CA VAL A 40 3.63 6.47 21.79
C VAL A 40 2.75 7.17 20.75
N TRP A 41 1.46 6.97 20.84
CA TRP A 41 0.53 7.61 19.92
C TRP A 41 0.37 9.10 20.25
N ILE A 42 0.59 9.94 19.26
CA ILE A 42 0.39 11.38 19.30
C ILE A 42 -0.72 11.72 18.29
N PRO A 43 -1.98 11.79 18.71
CA PRO A 43 -3.08 12.10 17.81
C PRO A 43 -3.05 13.55 17.33
N TYR A 44 -3.48 13.74 16.09
CA TYR A 44 -3.98 15.02 15.63
C TYR A 44 -5.48 14.92 15.35
N TYR A 45 -6.21 16.01 15.60
CA TYR A 45 -7.66 15.97 15.57
C TYR A 45 -8.23 16.72 14.37
N LYS A 46 -8.96 16.01 13.50
CA LYS A 46 -9.65 16.57 12.34
C LYS A 46 -10.90 17.38 12.73
N ASN A 47 -11.51 17.09 13.87
CA ASN A 47 -12.80 17.69 14.29
C ASN A 47 -12.66 18.86 15.28
N THR A 48 -11.58 19.65 15.18
CA THR A 48 -11.45 20.87 16.01
C THR A 48 -12.19 22.05 15.38
N LYS A 49 -12.59 23.04 16.20
CA LYS A 49 -13.23 24.27 15.69
C LYS A 49 -12.39 24.97 14.60
N CYS A 50 -11.06 24.96 14.76
CA CYS A 50 -10.12 25.53 13.79
C CYS A 50 -10.14 24.77 12.48
N VAL A 51 -10.02 23.43 12.50
CA VAL A 51 -10.03 22.59 11.30
C VAL A 51 -11.36 22.74 10.57
N ASN A 52 -12.49 22.68 11.30
CA ASN A 52 -13.82 22.84 10.73
C ASN A 52 -14.02 24.22 10.06
N LEU A 53 -13.41 25.28 10.63
CA LEU A 53 -13.42 26.61 9.98
C LEU A 53 -12.62 26.61 8.68
N CYS A 54 -11.42 26.02 8.70
CA CYS A 54 -10.57 25.92 7.51
C CYS A 54 -11.24 25.08 6.41
N GLU A 55 -11.92 24.01 6.79
CA GLU A 55 -12.71 23.18 5.87
C GLU A 55 -13.86 23.97 5.22
N LYS A 56 -14.60 24.79 5.98
CA LYS A 56 -15.63 25.68 5.43
C LYS A 56 -15.04 26.69 4.42
N ILE A 57 -13.84 27.19 4.68
CA ILE A 57 -13.14 28.07 3.73
C ILE A 57 -12.81 27.30 2.45
N ARG A 58 -12.30 26.08 2.57
CA ARG A 58 -12.00 25.20 1.43
C ARG A 58 -13.23 24.92 0.56
N TRP A 59 -14.38 24.62 1.18
CA TRP A 59 -15.64 24.42 0.46
C TRP A 59 -16.15 25.68 -0.25
N ARG A 60 -15.93 26.87 0.32
CA ARG A 60 -16.22 28.14 -0.37
C ARG A 60 -15.32 28.32 -1.59
N LEU A 61 -14.02 28.04 -1.45
CA LEU A 61 -13.09 28.09 -2.58
C LEU A 61 -13.48 27.12 -3.68
N TYR A 62 -13.91 25.88 -3.34
CA TYR A 62 -14.45 24.93 -4.29
C TYR A 62 -15.58 25.53 -5.13
N GLY A 63 -16.54 26.18 -4.49
CA GLY A 63 -17.64 26.84 -5.18
C GLY A 63 -17.21 28.01 -6.09
N LEU A 64 -16.23 28.81 -5.64
CA LEU A 64 -15.72 29.98 -6.38
C LEU A 64 -14.80 29.61 -7.56
N LEU A 65 -14.08 28.49 -7.46
CA LEU A 65 -13.07 28.05 -8.42
C LEU A 65 -13.59 27.02 -9.44
N GLY A 66 -14.86 27.12 -9.80
CA GLY A 66 -15.45 26.32 -10.89
C GLY A 66 -15.73 24.85 -10.53
N ARG A 67 -15.90 24.56 -9.24
CA ARG A 67 -16.22 23.23 -8.70
C ARG A 67 -15.18 22.15 -9.02
N LYS A 68 -13.92 22.54 -9.24
CA LYS A 68 -12.80 21.60 -9.34
C LYS A 68 -12.31 21.19 -7.95
N GLN A 69 -11.85 19.97 -7.81
CA GLN A 69 -11.45 19.40 -6.53
C GLN A 69 -10.37 20.24 -5.83
N ILE A 70 -10.63 20.63 -4.58
CA ILE A 70 -9.64 21.23 -3.68
C ILE A 70 -9.23 20.18 -2.66
N LEU A 71 -7.96 19.76 -2.73
CA LEU A 71 -7.40 18.79 -1.80
C LEU A 71 -7.44 19.33 -0.37
N GLY A 72 -7.90 18.53 0.58
CA GLY A 72 -8.09 18.90 1.98
C GLY A 72 -7.09 18.25 2.93
N GLY A 73 -7.30 18.44 4.23
CA GLY A 73 -6.46 17.86 5.27
C GLY A 73 -5.03 18.39 5.22
N CYS A 74 -4.06 17.49 5.22
CA CYS A 74 -2.63 17.85 5.15
C CYS A 74 -2.18 18.43 3.78
N HIS A 75 -3.07 18.52 2.79
CA HIS A 75 -2.81 19.11 1.47
C HIS A 75 -3.34 20.53 1.32
N PHE A 76 -4.03 21.07 2.33
CA PHE A 76 -4.53 22.45 2.36
C PHE A 76 -3.87 23.23 3.49
N LEU A 77 -3.11 24.27 3.15
CA LEU A 77 -2.26 25.00 4.09
C LEU A 77 -2.95 25.39 5.41
N PRO A 78 -4.17 26.00 5.42
CA PRO A 78 -4.84 26.33 6.68
C PRO A 78 -5.20 25.10 7.53
N GLU A 79 -5.66 24.04 6.91
CA GLU A 79 -5.98 22.78 7.62
C GLU A 79 -4.69 22.15 8.17
N THR A 80 -3.61 22.07 7.38
CA THR A 80 -2.29 21.54 7.81
C THR A 80 -1.77 22.27 9.04
N TYR A 81 -1.87 23.63 9.06
CA TYR A 81 -1.48 24.43 10.22
C TYR A 81 -2.35 24.13 11.45
N ALA A 82 -3.67 24.07 11.27
CA ALA A 82 -4.61 23.77 12.36
C ALA A 82 -4.38 22.37 12.95
N LEU A 83 -4.05 21.38 12.11
CA LEU A 83 -3.69 20.02 12.54
C LEU A 83 -2.39 20.02 13.37
N ALA A 84 -1.37 20.75 12.92
CA ALA A 84 -0.10 20.85 13.66
C ALA A 84 -0.27 21.46 15.05
N MET A 85 -1.11 22.48 15.18
CA MET A 85 -1.43 23.11 16.48
C MET A 85 -2.09 22.15 17.48
N SER A 86 -2.76 21.09 17.02
CA SER A 86 -3.33 20.08 17.89
C SER A 86 -2.28 19.13 18.48
N ILE A 87 -1.19 18.89 17.76
CA ILE A 87 -0.08 18.02 18.16
C ILE A 87 0.76 18.67 19.27
N GLU A 88 1.12 19.95 19.13
CA GLU A 88 1.98 20.66 20.10
C GLU A 88 1.40 20.72 21.51
N LYS A 89 0.10 20.53 21.67
CA LYS A 89 -0.58 20.49 22.98
C LYS A 89 -0.44 19.15 23.72
N ASN A 90 0.07 18.12 23.04
CA ASN A 90 0.20 16.79 23.62
C ASN A 90 1.49 16.71 24.44
N LYS A 91 1.34 16.48 25.75
CA LYS A 91 2.48 16.37 26.71
C LYS A 91 3.46 15.24 26.35
N GLN A 92 3.01 14.19 25.67
CA GLN A 92 3.86 13.06 25.26
C GLN A 92 4.83 13.44 24.14
N PHE A 93 4.54 14.53 23.40
CA PHE A 93 5.39 15.03 22.34
C PHE A 93 6.83 15.31 22.83
N ASP A 94 6.98 15.86 24.04
CA ASP A 94 8.29 16.20 24.58
C ASP A 94 9.13 14.97 24.95
N ASN A 95 8.51 13.85 25.25
CA ASN A 95 9.16 12.62 25.72
C ASN A 95 9.62 11.69 24.57
N CYS A 96 9.40 12.06 23.31
CA CYS A 96 9.80 11.24 22.18
C CYS A 96 11.22 11.57 21.71
N ASP A 97 11.97 10.52 21.27
CA ASP A 97 13.28 10.67 20.62
C ASP A 97 13.13 11.00 19.14
N PHE A 98 12.12 10.41 18.48
CA PHE A 98 11.80 10.57 17.07
C PHE A 98 10.32 10.84 16.88
N LEU A 99 9.99 11.49 15.76
CA LEU A 99 8.61 11.69 15.30
C LEU A 99 8.41 10.90 14.01
N PHE A 100 7.43 10.00 14.00
CA PHE A 100 7.11 9.15 12.85
C PHE A 100 5.73 9.51 12.30
N PHE A 101 5.68 9.81 11.01
CA PHE A 101 4.45 10.15 10.29
C PHE A 101 4.12 9.05 9.27
N PRO A 102 3.17 8.16 9.56
CA PRO A 102 2.60 7.24 8.57
C PRO A 102 1.57 7.99 7.71
N GLY A 103 2.02 8.58 6.60
CA GLY A 103 1.23 9.58 5.88
C GLY A 103 1.19 10.93 6.60
N GLY A 104 0.58 11.94 5.97
CA GLY A 104 0.33 13.25 6.58
C GLY A 104 1.57 14.04 7.03
N GLY A 105 2.75 13.68 6.55
CA GLY A 105 4.02 14.31 6.94
C GLY A 105 4.08 15.82 6.72
N GLN A 106 3.21 16.39 5.88
CA GLN A 106 3.05 17.83 5.66
C GLN A 106 2.75 18.59 6.95
N ILE A 107 2.08 17.94 7.91
CA ILE A 107 1.77 18.52 9.23
C ILE A 107 3.05 18.88 9.97
N SER A 108 4.13 18.11 9.78
CA SER A 108 5.42 18.35 10.43
C SER A 108 6.02 19.73 10.11
N LEU A 109 5.62 20.34 8.99
CA LEU A 109 6.13 21.64 8.55
C LEU A 109 5.95 22.73 9.61
N PHE A 110 4.85 22.70 10.34
CA PHE A 110 4.47 23.71 11.33
C PHE A 110 4.82 23.34 12.77
N LEU A 111 5.37 22.15 13.01
CA LEU A 111 5.83 21.76 14.35
C LEU A 111 7.15 22.47 14.71
N LYS A 112 7.19 23.08 15.89
CA LYS A 112 8.40 23.69 16.46
C LYS A 112 9.22 22.61 17.18
N THR A 113 10.03 21.86 16.42
CA THR A 113 10.82 20.76 16.99
C THR A 113 12.19 20.64 16.33
N LYS A 114 13.17 20.17 17.10
CA LYS A 114 14.49 19.71 16.63
C LYS A 114 14.60 18.20 16.57
N LYS A 115 13.54 17.47 17.01
CA LYS A 115 13.52 16.01 16.98
C LYS A 115 13.59 15.50 15.55
N PRO A 116 14.34 14.43 15.26
CA PRO A 116 14.38 13.82 13.95
C PRO A 116 12.97 13.37 13.50
N ILE A 117 12.63 13.71 12.26
CA ILE A 117 11.33 13.38 11.66
C ILE A 117 11.54 12.27 10.63
N ILE A 118 10.77 11.21 10.76
CA ILE A 118 10.68 10.10 9.81
C ILE A 118 9.32 10.21 9.11
N TYR A 119 9.32 10.36 7.80
CA TYR A 119 8.11 10.45 6.99
C TYR A 119 7.97 9.23 6.08
N TYR A 120 6.94 8.41 6.31
CA TYR A 120 6.67 7.18 5.59
C TYR A 120 5.31 7.23 4.87
N THR A 121 5.31 6.96 3.56
CA THR A 121 4.09 6.84 2.74
C THR A 121 4.37 6.07 1.44
N ASP A 122 3.32 5.71 0.70
CA ASP A 122 3.38 4.94 -0.54
C ASP A 122 3.49 5.78 -1.81
N ALA A 123 3.07 7.04 -1.78
CA ALA A 123 3.13 7.93 -2.93
C ALA A 123 3.42 9.38 -2.51
N THR A 124 3.83 10.22 -3.46
CA THR A 124 3.88 11.68 -3.34
C THR A 124 2.63 12.31 -3.96
N VAL A 125 2.35 13.56 -3.60
CA VAL A 125 1.26 14.34 -4.22
C VAL A 125 1.43 14.40 -5.75
N HIS A 126 2.65 14.58 -6.26
CA HIS A 126 2.92 14.58 -7.70
C HIS A 126 2.45 13.31 -8.40
N LEU A 127 2.70 12.17 -7.80
CA LEU A 127 2.34 10.87 -8.35
C LEU A 127 0.84 10.58 -8.26
N MET A 128 0.15 11.18 -7.29
CA MET A 128 -1.29 10.98 -7.11
C MET A 128 -2.15 11.76 -8.11
N ILE A 129 -1.63 12.90 -8.65
CA ILE A 129 -2.35 13.73 -9.61
C ILE A 129 -2.50 12.97 -10.93
N ASN A 130 -3.76 12.88 -11.43
CA ASN A 130 -4.17 12.12 -12.62
C ASN A 130 -3.88 10.60 -12.55
N TYR A 131 -3.55 10.09 -11.36
CA TYR A 131 -3.37 8.67 -11.09
C TYR A 131 -4.48 8.11 -10.19
N TYR A 132 -4.73 8.81 -9.06
CA TYR A 132 -5.87 8.59 -8.16
C TYR A 132 -6.71 9.86 -7.98
N TRP A 133 -6.10 11.05 -8.13
CA TRP A 133 -6.76 12.33 -7.91
C TRP A 133 -6.96 13.04 -9.24
N TYR A 134 -8.19 12.98 -9.71
CA TYR A 134 -8.61 13.57 -10.98
C TYR A 134 -9.30 14.92 -10.76
N ASP A 135 -9.32 15.75 -11.79
CA ASP A 135 -10.01 17.05 -11.83
C ASP A 135 -9.66 18.00 -10.66
N CYS A 136 -8.41 17.94 -10.17
CA CYS A 136 -7.94 18.84 -9.14
C CYS A 136 -7.69 20.26 -9.67
N HIS A 137 -8.07 21.26 -8.87
CA HIS A 137 -7.81 22.66 -9.25
C HIS A 137 -6.30 22.96 -9.21
N PRO A 138 -5.71 23.63 -10.24
CA PRO A 138 -4.27 23.87 -10.31
C PRO A 138 -3.66 24.60 -9.09
N PHE A 139 -4.41 25.54 -8.49
CA PHE A 139 -4.01 26.18 -7.24
C PHE A 139 -3.86 25.16 -6.10
N SER A 140 -4.81 24.25 -5.95
CA SER A 140 -4.78 23.21 -4.91
C SER A 140 -3.60 22.27 -5.11
N VAL A 141 -3.36 21.85 -6.36
CA VAL A 141 -2.20 20.99 -6.71
C VAL A 141 -0.88 21.68 -6.35
N ARG A 142 -0.71 22.94 -6.76
CA ARG A 142 0.53 23.70 -6.44
C ARG A 142 0.76 23.83 -4.94
N MET A 143 -0.29 24.11 -4.18
CA MET A 143 -0.23 24.22 -2.72
C MET A 143 0.13 22.89 -2.08
N ALA A 144 -0.54 21.80 -2.46
CA ALA A 144 -0.29 20.47 -1.93
C ALA A 144 1.14 19.98 -2.25
N CYS A 145 1.60 20.15 -3.50
CA CYS A 145 2.97 19.83 -3.90
C CYS A 145 4.01 20.67 -3.13
N TRP A 146 3.72 21.95 -2.88
CA TRP A 146 4.62 22.82 -2.11
C TRP A 146 4.71 22.36 -0.65
N LEU A 147 3.57 22.05 -0.02
CA LEU A 147 3.50 21.54 1.37
C LEU A 147 4.30 20.25 1.50
N GLU A 148 4.08 19.30 0.62
CA GLU A 148 4.79 18.02 0.66
C GLU A 148 6.29 18.18 0.42
N LYS A 149 6.68 18.95 -0.60
CA LYS A 149 8.08 19.25 -0.87
C LYS A 149 8.79 19.80 0.36
N LYS A 150 8.18 20.78 1.05
CA LYS A 150 8.75 21.37 2.26
C LYS A 150 8.81 20.39 3.43
N ALA A 151 7.79 19.55 3.59
CA ALA A 151 7.78 18.52 4.60
C ALA A 151 8.87 17.46 4.35
N CYS A 152 8.99 16.97 3.11
CA CYS A 152 10.04 16.04 2.73
C CYS A 152 11.45 16.62 2.94
N GLN A 153 11.66 17.91 2.63
CA GLN A 153 12.94 18.61 2.87
C GLN A 153 13.24 18.82 4.36
N LYS A 154 12.21 18.92 5.22
CA LYS A 154 12.35 19.02 6.68
C LYS A 154 12.59 17.67 7.34
N ALA A 155 12.08 16.59 6.76
CA ALA A 155 12.24 15.25 7.30
C ALA A 155 13.71 14.83 7.33
N SER A 156 14.14 14.25 8.44
CA SER A 156 15.48 13.68 8.58
C SER A 156 15.63 12.40 7.75
N LEU A 157 14.53 11.66 7.59
CA LEU A 157 14.47 10.46 6.79
C LEU A 157 13.11 10.38 6.08
N ASN A 158 13.15 10.26 4.77
CA ASN A 158 11.99 9.97 3.92
C ASN A 158 12.01 8.48 3.55
N ILE A 159 11.05 7.73 4.03
CA ILE A 159 10.84 6.34 3.65
C ILE A 159 9.65 6.29 2.68
N ARG A 160 9.79 5.52 1.61
CA ARG A 160 8.70 5.28 0.66
C ARG A 160 8.52 3.79 0.42
N ALA A 161 7.28 3.38 0.21
CA ALA A 161 6.93 1.98 0.03
C ALA A 161 7.35 1.40 -1.34
N SER A 162 7.87 2.24 -2.25
CA SER A 162 8.37 1.79 -3.54
C SER A 162 9.47 2.73 -4.07
N SER A 163 10.28 2.23 -4.99
CA SER A 163 11.27 3.02 -5.74
C SER A 163 10.61 4.11 -6.59
N TRP A 164 9.42 3.83 -7.13
CA TRP A 164 8.60 4.81 -7.84
C TRP A 164 8.31 6.05 -6.98
N ALA A 165 7.88 5.83 -5.74
CA ALA A 165 7.63 6.93 -4.80
C ALA A 165 8.92 7.57 -4.26
N THR A 166 9.99 6.80 -4.02
CA THR A 166 11.30 7.31 -3.59
C THR A 166 11.90 8.22 -4.66
N ASN A 167 11.84 7.83 -5.92
CA ASN A 167 12.33 8.64 -7.04
C ASN A 167 11.58 9.98 -7.16
N SER A 168 10.28 10.01 -6.90
CA SER A 168 9.51 11.25 -6.87
C SER A 168 9.94 12.17 -5.71
N VAL A 169 10.23 11.63 -4.52
CA VAL A 169 10.77 12.45 -3.41
C VAL A 169 12.11 13.09 -3.79
N ILE A 170 12.99 12.36 -4.47
CA ILE A 170 14.27 12.88 -4.93
C ILE A 170 14.08 13.90 -6.05
N ASN A 171 13.28 13.55 -7.08
CA ASN A 171 13.20 14.34 -8.31
C ASN A 171 12.22 15.50 -8.22
N ASP A 172 11.02 15.34 -7.62
CA ASP A 172 9.99 16.37 -7.55
C ASP A 172 10.10 17.21 -6.29
N CYS A 173 10.30 16.56 -5.14
CA CYS A 173 10.50 17.25 -3.87
C CYS A 173 11.93 17.80 -3.71
N LYS A 174 12.89 17.42 -4.57
CA LYS A 174 14.29 17.87 -4.55
C LYS A 174 14.98 17.56 -3.21
N CYS A 175 14.72 16.37 -2.66
CA CYS A 175 15.40 15.87 -1.47
C CYS A 175 16.76 15.25 -1.82
N LYS A 176 17.68 15.23 -0.87
CA LYS A 176 18.97 14.56 -1.03
C LYS A 176 18.74 13.05 -1.07
N PRO A 177 19.32 12.30 -2.03
CA PRO A 177 19.19 10.85 -2.10
C PRO A 177 19.58 10.13 -0.81
N SER A 178 20.59 10.65 -0.07
CA SER A 178 21.02 10.10 1.23
C SER A 178 19.95 10.08 2.31
N ASN A 179 18.89 10.89 2.16
CA ASN A 179 17.79 10.99 3.13
C ASN A 179 16.51 10.31 2.61
N CYS A 180 16.59 9.57 1.51
CA CYS A 180 15.45 8.94 0.85
C CYS A 180 15.72 7.43 0.72
N VAL A 181 14.82 6.61 1.21
CA VAL A 181 14.97 5.15 1.24
C VAL A 181 13.68 4.49 0.81
N THR A 182 13.79 3.42 0.03
CA THR A 182 12.68 2.52 -0.25
C THR A 182 12.63 1.44 0.84
N LEU A 183 11.46 1.25 1.42
CA LEU A 183 11.18 0.16 2.35
C LEU A 183 9.74 -0.28 2.11
N GLU A 184 9.59 -1.42 1.48
CA GLU A 184 8.31 -1.99 1.05
C GLU A 184 7.42 -2.29 2.26
N PHE A 185 6.10 -2.29 2.06
CA PHE A 185 5.16 -2.77 3.07
C PHE A 185 5.28 -4.28 3.27
N GLY A 186 4.74 -4.77 4.38
CA GLY A 186 4.56 -6.19 4.65
C GLY A 186 3.12 -6.65 4.39
N ALA A 187 2.90 -7.95 4.50
CA ALA A 187 1.58 -8.57 4.40
C ALA A 187 0.68 -8.21 5.59
N ASN A 188 -0.56 -7.77 5.33
CA ASN A 188 -1.53 -7.47 6.38
C ASN A 188 -2.33 -8.72 6.81
N ILE A 189 -1.59 -9.77 7.10
CA ILE A 189 -2.03 -11.05 7.65
C ILE A 189 -1.18 -11.31 8.89
N ASP A 190 -1.73 -12.00 9.88
CA ASP A 190 -0.96 -12.38 11.06
C ASP A 190 0.08 -13.44 10.68
N THR A 191 1.32 -13.23 11.10
CA THR A 191 2.46 -14.08 10.66
C THR A 191 2.26 -15.56 11.00
N SER A 192 1.52 -15.87 12.07
CA SER A 192 1.17 -17.23 12.47
C SER A 192 0.26 -17.96 11.48
N ASP A 193 -0.48 -17.23 10.65
CA ASP A 193 -1.45 -17.80 9.70
C ASP A 193 -0.84 -17.98 8.30
N ILE A 194 0.39 -17.47 8.09
CA ILE A 194 1.10 -17.57 6.83
C ILE A 194 1.86 -18.90 6.76
N GLU A 195 1.37 -19.79 5.91
CA GLU A 195 1.94 -21.10 5.65
C GLU A 195 2.13 -21.27 4.13
N PRO A 196 3.32 -21.72 3.66
CA PRO A 196 3.53 -21.99 2.25
C PRO A 196 2.51 -23.01 1.72
N ILE A 197 1.94 -22.72 0.56
CA ILE A 197 1.04 -23.65 -0.14
C ILE A 197 1.84 -24.77 -0.82
N THR A 198 1.15 -25.84 -1.21
CA THR A 198 1.68 -26.76 -2.20
C THR A 198 1.58 -26.10 -3.58
N PRO A 199 2.72 -25.93 -4.30
CA PRO A 199 2.69 -25.31 -5.63
C PRO A 199 1.86 -26.13 -6.61
N TYR A 200 1.39 -25.46 -7.67
CA TYR A 200 0.64 -26.13 -8.72
C TYR A 200 1.51 -27.17 -9.43
N ALA A 201 1.01 -28.39 -9.57
CA ALA A 201 1.62 -29.45 -10.33
C ALA A 201 0.72 -29.93 -11.48
N LYS A 202 -0.52 -30.30 -11.18
CA LYS A 202 -1.51 -30.80 -12.15
C LYS A 202 -2.94 -30.61 -11.62
N GLY A 203 -3.92 -30.72 -12.51
CA GLY A 203 -5.32 -30.65 -12.17
C GLY A 203 -5.89 -29.25 -12.33
N GLN A 204 -6.80 -28.84 -11.47
CA GLN A 204 -7.45 -27.55 -11.55
C GLN A 204 -6.51 -26.41 -11.08
N LEU A 205 -6.25 -25.45 -11.96
CA LEU A 205 -5.48 -24.24 -11.66
C LEU A 205 -6.39 -23.20 -10.99
N ARG A 206 -6.16 -22.94 -9.70
CA ARG A 206 -6.93 -21.98 -8.91
C ARG A 206 -6.21 -20.62 -8.93
N ILE A 207 -6.86 -19.62 -9.54
CA ILE A 207 -6.35 -18.26 -9.70
C ILE A 207 -7.13 -17.34 -8.77
N LEU A 208 -6.44 -16.56 -7.95
CA LEU A 208 -7.02 -15.58 -7.05
C LEU A 208 -6.93 -14.17 -7.64
N PHE A 209 -8.05 -13.47 -7.66
CA PHE A 209 -8.16 -12.02 -7.85
C PHE A 209 -8.65 -11.40 -6.53
N CYS A 210 -7.95 -10.40 -5.99
CA CYS A 210 -8.34 -9.72 -4.75
C CYS A 210 -8.28 -8.20 -4.90
N GLY A 211 -9.45 -7.53 -4.85
CA GLY A 211 -9.53 -6.07 -4.95
C GLY A 211 -10.97 -5.56 -4.82
N VAL A 212 -11.14 -4.27 -4.52
CA VAL A 212 -12.46 -3.66 -4.25
C VAL A 212 -13.03 -2.81 -5.40
N GLU A 213 -12.24 -2.50 -6.41
CA GLU A 213 -12.62 -1.68 -7.56
C GLU A 213 -12.38 -2.46 -8.86
N TRP A 214 -13.47 -2.92 -9.48
CA TRP A 214 -13.44 -3.83 -10.63
C TRP A 214 -12.60 -3.31 -11.80
N GLU A 215 -12.94 -2.12 -12.30
CA GLU A 215 -12.27 -1.54 -13.47
C GLU A 215 -10.80 -1.25 -13.19
N ARG A 216 -10.53 -0.53 -12.09
CA ARG A 216 -9.15 -0.15 -11.74
C ARG A 216 -8.25 -1.36 -11.46
N LYS A 217 -8.81 -2.42 -10.89
CA LYS A 217 -8.08 -3.65 -10.58
C LYS A 217 -7.97 -4.62 -11.76
N GLY A 218 -8.61 -4.30 -12.89
CA GLY A 218 -8.51 -5.08 -14.11
C GLY A 218 -9.30 -6.39 -14.08
N GLY A 219 -10.49 -6.36 -13.48
CA GLY A 219 -11.35 -7.54 -13.36
C GLY A 219 -11.71 -8.15 -14.71
N ASP A 220 -12.04 -7.33 -15.72
CA ASP A 220 -12.34 -7.81 -17.09
C ASP A 220 -11.15 -8.55 -17.71
N ILE A 221 -9.94 -8.03 -17.50
CA ILE A 221 -8.71 -8.66 -17.99
C ILE A 221 -8.46 -10.00 -17.28
N ALA A 222 -8.70 -10.06 -15.96
CA ALA A 222 -8.54 -11.30 -15.22
C ALA A 222 -9.51 -12.40 -15.68
N VAL A 223 -10.78 -12.05 -15.90
CA VAL A 223 -11.79 -12.98 -16.43
C VAL A 223 -11.42 -13.48 -17.82
N GLU A 224 -11.05 -12.56 -18.70
CA GLU A 224 -10.65 -12.93 -20.07
C GLU A 224 -9.37 -13.76 -20.10
N THR A 225 -8.40 -13.48 -19.23
CA THR A 225 -7.19 -14.31 -19.07
C THR A 225 -7.55 -15.75 -18.72
N VAL A 226 -8.46 -15.94 -17.76
CA VAL A 226 -8.88 -17.30 -17.36
C VAL A 226 -9.66 -18.01 -18.49
N ARG A 227 -10.49 -17.27 -19.23
CA ARG A 227 -11.19 -17.83 -20.41
C ARG A 227 -10.19 -18.35 -21.45
N LEU A 228 -9.15 -17.54 -21.75
CA LEU A 228 -8.10 -17.92 -22.71
C LEU A 228 -7.24 -19.10 -22.24
N LEU A 229 -6.94 -19.18 -20.93
CA LEU A 229 -6.25 -20.35 -20.36
C LEU A 229 -7.06 -21.64 -20.55
N ARG A 230 -8.37 -21.56 -20.36
CA ARG A 230 -9.28 -22.72 -20.58
C ARG A 230 -9.32 -23.12 -22.06
N GLU A 231 -9.29 -22.17 -23.00
CA GLU A 231 -9.16 -22.45 -24.44
C GLU A 231 -7.84 -23.15 -24.79
N LYS A 232 -6.77 -22.87 -24.04
CA LYS A 232 -5.47 -23.56 -24.15
C LYS A 232 -5.46 -24.94 -23.47
N GLY A 233 -6.59 -25.38 -22.89
CA GLY A 233 -6.73 -26.72 -22.26
C GLY A 233 -6.38 -26.76 -20.76
N ILE A 234 -6.12 -25.62 -20.12
CA ILE A 234 -5.91 -25.55 -18.67
C ILE A 234 -7.28 -25.53 -17.98
N ASP A 235 -7.57 -26.46 -17.05
CA ASP A 235 -8.75 -26.38 -16.18
C ASP A 235 -8.53 -25.27 -15.13
N ALA A 236 -8.72 -24.01 -15.53
CA ALA A 236 -8.54 -22.85 -14.67
C ALA A 236 -9.86 -22.38 -14.08
N ILE A 237 -9.82 -21.95 -12.81
CA ILE A 237 -10.93 -21.34 -12.08
C ILE A 237 -10.48 -20.03 -11.43
N LEU A 238 -11.32 -18.99 -11.50
CA LEU A 238 -11.05 -17.68 -10.93
C LEU A 238 -11.83 -17.47 -9.64
N HIS A 239 -11.13 -17.35 -8.53
CA HIS A 239 -11.67 -16.94 -7.23
C HIS A 239 -11.55 -15.43 -7.10
N ILE A 240 -12.67 -14.73 -6.86
CA ILE A 240 -12.74 -13.28 -6.74
C ILE A 240 -13.08 -12.90 -5.30
N VAL A 241 -12.25 -12.06 -4.68
CA VAL A 241 -12.44 -11.50 -3.34
C VAL A 241 -12.46 -9.98 -3.41
N GLY A 242 -13.36 -9.34 -2.65
CA GLY A 242 -13.46 -7.90 -2.52
C GLY A 242 -14.54 -7.25 -3.39
N ILE A 243 -15.06 -7.93 -4.40
CA ILE A 243 -16.11 -7.44 -5.29
C ILE A 243 -17.47 -7.93 -4.79
N LYS A 244 -18.32 -7.01 -4.36
CA LYS A 244 -19.68 -7.35 -3.87
C LYS A 244 -20.57 -7.89 -4.98
N GLU A 245 -20.60 -7.20 -6.11
CA GLU A 245 -21.42 -7.54 -7.27
C GLU A 245 -20.57 -7.61 -8.53
N LEU A 246 -20.59 -8.77 -9.18
CA LEU A 246 -19.92 -8.97 -10.46
C LEU A 246 -20.77 -8.41 -11.62
N PRO A 247 -20.11 -7.97 -12.71
CA PRO A 247 -20.78 -7.69 -13.98
C PRO A 247 -21.65 -8.87 -14.43
N LEU A 248 -22.75 -8.58 -15.14
CA LEU A 248 -23.75 -9.61 -15.51
C LEU A 248 -23.13 -10.75 -16.31
N TYR A 249 -22.23 -10.45 -17.25
CA TYR A 249 -21.57 -11.45 -18.08
C TYR A 249 -20.70 -12.44 -17.27
N CYS A 250 -20.19 -12.04 -16.10
CA CYS A 250 -19.43 -12.94 -15.23
C CYS A 250 -20.31 -13.97 -14.51
N ARG A 251 -21.59 -13.67 -14.31
CA ARG A 251 -22.51 -14.54 -13.53
C ARG A 251 -22.82 -15.85 -14.23
N GLU A 252 -22.70 -15.90 -15.54
CA GLU A 252 -22.96 -17.10 -16.37
C GLU A 252 -21.69 -17.97 -16.56
N CYS A 253 -20.52 -17.47 -16.12
CA CYS A 253 -19.26 -18.20 -16.27
C CYS A 253 -19.08 -19.24 -15.16
N ASN A 254 -19.10 -20.51 -15.52
CA ASN A 254 -18.96 -21.64 -14.58
C ASN A 254 -17.54 -21.80 -13.99
N TYR A 255 -16.60 -21.00 -14.44
CA TYR A 255 -15.21 -20.96 -13.96
C TYR A 255 -14.92 -19.75 -13.06
N ILE A 256 -15.94 -19.06 -12.59
CA ILE A 256 -15.81 -17.91 -11.66
C ILE A 256 -16.50 -18.24 -10.34
N VAL A 257 -15.79 -18.04 -9.24
CA VAL A 257 -16.33 -18.13 -7.88
C VAL A 257 -16.15 -16.78 -7.19
N ASN A 258 -17.26 -16.06 -6.97
CA ASN A 258 -17.24 -14.81 -6.23
C ASN A 258 -17.44 -15.07 -4.73
N HIS A 259 -16.47 -14.67 -3.92
CA HIS A 259 -16.53 -14.74 -2.46
C HIS A 259 -17.10 -13.48 -1.81
N GLY A 260 -17.35 -12.43 -2.61
CA GLY A 260 -17.80 -11.14 -2.10
C GLY A 260 -16.73 -10.35 -1.36
N PHE A 261 -17.17 -9.38 -0.59
CA PHE A 261 -16.28 -8.62 0.27
C PHE A 261 -16.07 -9.38 1.58
N LEU A 262 -14.83 -9.61 1.96
CA LEU A 262 -14.43 -10.22 3.22
C LEU A 262 -13.79 -9.16 4.13
N ASP A 263 -14.38 -8.93 5.31
CA ASP A 263 -13.84 -8.00 6.30
C ASP A 263 -12.78 -8.69 7.15
N LYS A 264 -11.52 -8.30 6.98
CA LYS A 264 -10.40 -8.87 7.77
C LYS A 264 -10.47 -8.57 9.28
N ASN A 265 -11.40 -7.74 9.74
CA ASN A 265 -11.66 -7.51 11.17
C ASN A 265 -12.72 -8.47 11.72
N ASP A 266 -13.52 -9.09 10.87
CA ASP A 266 -14.39 -10.20 11.24
C ASP A 266 -13.59 -11.50 11.21
N ALA A 267 -13.63 -12.26 12.31
CA ALA A 267 -12.83 -13.48 12.45
C ALA A 267 -13.23 -14.57 11.44
N ILE A 268 -14.49 -14.66 11.06
CA ILE A 268 -14.99 -15.66 10.10
C ILE A 268 -14.53 -15.31 8.69
N ASP A 269 -14.71 -14.04 8.29
CA ASP A 269 -14.28 -13.54 6.99
C ASP A 269 -12.75 -13.61 6.84
N TYR A 270 -12.01 -13.30 7.91
CA TYR A 270 -10.57 -13.40 7.94
C TYR A 270 -10.10 -14.85 7.72
N GLN A 271 -10.65 -15.82 8.44
CA GLN A 271 -10.31 -17.24 8.27
C GLN A 271 -10.67 -17.72 6.86
N ARG A 272 -11.82 -17.32 6.34
CA ARG A 272 -12.21 -17.62 4.97
C ARG A 272 -11.23 -17.04 3.94
N TYR A 273 -10.73 -15.83 4.16
CA TYR A 273 -9.69 -15.23 3.31
C TYR A 273 -8.38 -16.03 3.33
N ILE A 274 -7.94 -16.45 4.52
CA ILE A 274 -6.77 -17.33 4.69
C ILE A 274 -6.94 -18.66 3.95
N GLU A 275 -8.10 -19.29 4.05
CA GLU A 275 -8.40 -20.53 3.34
C GLU A 275 -8.38 -20.36 1.82
N ILE A 276 -8.88 -19.23 1.30
CA ILE A 276 -8.81 -18.91 -0.13
C ILE A 276 -7.36 -18.77 -0.58
N LEU A 277 -6.51 -18.06 0.19
CA LEU A 277 -5.08 -17.96 -0.10
C LEU A 277 -4.40 -19.32 -0.09
N LYS A 278 -4.61 -20.15 0.95
CA LYS A 278 -4.07 -21.51 1.06
C LYS A 278 -4.46 -22.44 -0.10
N ASN A 279 -5.57 -22.15 -0.74
CA ASN A 279 -6.09 -22.93 -1.86
C ASN A 279 -5.83 -22.32 -3.24
N SER A 280 -5.10 -21.22 -3.33
CA SER A 280 -4.79 -20.53 -4.59
C SER A 280 -3.39 -20.88 -5.08
N HIS A 281 -3.21 -21.03 -6.40
CA HIS A 281 -1.93 -21.36 -7.02
C HIS A 281 -1.28 -20.16 -7.70
N ILE A 282 -2.09 -19.19 -8.16
CA ILE A 282 -1.67 -17.97 -8.85
C ILE A 282 -2.47 -16.80 -8.29
N PHE A 283 -1.82 -15.67 -8.15
CA PHE A 283 -2.44 -14.37 -7.87
C PHE A 283 -2.41 -13.51 -9.13
N LEU A 284 -3.59 -13.20 -9.69
CA LEU A 284 -3.74 -12.42 -10.91
C LEU A 284 -4.46 -11.11 -10.59
N LEU A 285 -3.75 -10.01 -10.67
CA LEU A 285 -4.28 -8.67 -10.44
C LEU A 285 -3.76 -7.69 -11.49
N PRO A 286 -4.36 -7.62 -12.69
CA PRO A 286 -3.95 -6.71 -13.76
C PRO A 286 -4.36 -5.27 -13.44
N THR A 287 -3.87 -4.75 -12.30
CA THR A 287 -4.27 -3.42 -11.80
C THR A 287 -3.70 -2.30 -12.67
N GLN A 288 -4.55 -1.33 -13.03
CA GLN A 288 -4.17 -0.18 -13.84
C GLN A 288 -3.49 0.93 -13.02
N ALA A 289 -3.76 0.96 -11.71
CA ALA A 289 -3.14 1.91 -10.79
C ALA A 289 -2.95 1.28 -9.41
N GLU A 290 -1.68 1.31 -8.91
CA GLU A 290 -1.32 0.78 -7.60
C GLU A 290 -0.08 1.48 -7.04
N CYS A 291 -0.18 2.09 -5.87
CA CYS A 291 0.98 2.76 -5.25
C CYS A 291 1.98 1.78 -4.63
N ALA A 292 1.48 0.65 -4.11
CA ALA A 292 2.28 -0.38 -3.45
C ALA A 292 1.74 -1.78 -3.76
N GLY A 293 0.69 -2.24 -3.11
CA GLY A 293 0.10 -3.54 -3.38
C GLY A 293 0.36 -4.57 -2.27
N ILE A 294 -0.22 -4.32 -1.10
CA ILE A 294 -0.12 -5.19 0.07
C ILE A 294 -0.52 -6.64 -0.25
N VAL A 295 -1.49 -6.82 -1.13
CA VAL A 295 -1.99 -8.13 -1.56
C VAL A 295 -0.91 -8.99 -2.24
N PHE A 296 0.09 -8.37 -2.88
CA PHE A 296 1.25 -9.10 -3.41
C PHE A 296 2.18 -9.59 -2.30
N CYS A 297 2.26 -8.85 -1.18
CA CYS A 297 2.98 -9.33 0.01
C CYS A 297 2.25 -10.53 0.62
N GLU A 298 0.93 -10.47 0.68
CA GLU A 298 0.08 -11.55 1.17
C GLU A 298 0.24 -12.80 0.30
N ALA A 299 0.12 -12.67 -1.02
CA ALA A 299 0.35 -13.76 -1.95
C ALA A 299 1.75 -14.37 -1.81
N SER A 300 2.79 -13.51 -1.76
CA SER A 300 4.19 -13.98 -1.61
C SER A 300 4.43 -14.72 -0.30
N GLY A 301 3.73 -14.37 0.79
CA GLY A 301 3.81 -15.07 2.07
C GLY A 301 3.39 -16.54 1.99
N PHE A 302 2.42 -16.85 1.14
CA PHE A 302 1.99 -18.22 0.86
C PHE A 302 2.77 -18.89 -0.29
N GLY A 303 3.70 -18.20 -0.92
CA GLY A 303 4.41 -18.69 -2.09
C GLY A 303 3.56 -18.65 -3.37
N ILE A 304 2.54 -17.81 -3.45
CA ILE A 304 1.66 -17.68 -4.62
C ILE A 304 2.31 -16.71 -5.62
N PRO A 305 2.72 -17.17 -6.83
CA PRO A 305 3.23 -16.29 -7.88
C PRO A 305 2.20 -15.26 -8.31
N SER A 306 2.65 -14.02 -8.53
CA SER A 306 1.79 -12.88 -8.83
C SER A 306 1.97 -12.39 -10.27
N TYR A 307 0.85 -12.09 -10.95
CA TYR A 307 0.84 -11.52 -12.29
C TYR A 307 0.05 -10.20 -12.27
N THR A 308 0.69 -9.13 -12.71
CA THR A 308 0.15 -7.76 -12.63
C THR A 308 0.66 -6.89 -13.78
N TYR A 309 0.23 -5.63 -13.84
CA TYR A 309 0.89 -4.62 -14.67
C TYR A 309 2.03 -3.92 -13.93
N ALA A 310 3.08 -3.55 -14.67
CA ALA A 310 4.12 -2.64 -14.23
C ALA A 310 3.55 -1.21 -14.16
N THR A 311 2.94 -0.87 -13.03
CA THR A 311 2.34 0.45 -12.78
C THR A 311 2.61 0.93 -11.35
N GLY A 312 2.90 2.22 -11.19
CA GLY A 312 3.19 2.78 -9.88
C GLY A 312 4.32 2.06 -9.16
N GLY A 313 4.00 1.48 -7.98
CA GLY A 313 4.98 0.77 -7.16
C GLY A 313 4.99 -0.75 -7.32
N THR A 314 4.21 -1.33 -8.24
CA THR A 314 4.02 -2.80 -8.33
C THR A 314 5.30 -3.58 -8.52
N GLU A 315 6.28 -3.06 -9.29
CA GLU A 315 7.55 -3.75 -9.57
C GLU A 315 8.45 -3.93 -8.32
N ASN A 316 8.18 -3.22 -7.26
CA ASN A 316 8.84 -3.48 -5.97
C ASN A 316 8.31 -4.76 -5.30
N TYR A 317 7.08 -5.13 -5.58
CA TYR A 317 6.34 -6.24 -4.97
C TYR A 317 6.28 -7.48 -5.86
N VAL A 318 6.27 -7.28 -7.19
CA VAL A 318 6.28 -8.35 -8.20
C VAL A 318 7.50 -8.15 -9.10
N GLN A 319 8.47 -9.04 -8.95
CA GLN A 319 9.75 -9.01 -9.68
C GLN A 319 9.75 -10.09 -10.73
N ASN A 320 9.95 -9.70 -12.00
CA ASN A 320 9.91 -10.59 -13.15
C ASN A 320 10.88 -11.77 -13.01
N GLY A 321 10.34 -12.99 -13.13
CA GLY A 321 11.11 -14.23 -13.00
C GLY A 321 11.53 -14.60 -11.57
N VAL A 322 11.12 -13.82 -10.57
CA VAL A 322 11.38 -14.09 -9.14
C VAL A 322 10.12 -14.61 -8.45
N ASN A 323 9.10 -13.78 -8.31
CA ASN A 323 7.84 -14.13 -7.66
C ASN A 323 6.63 -13.92 -8.57
N GLY A 324 6.83 -13.82 -9.87
CA GLY A 324 5.79 -13.59 -10.87
C GLY A 324 6.25 -12.67 -11.98
N TYR A 325 5.28 -11.96 -12.59
CA TYR A 325 5.55 -11.04 -13.69
C TYR A 325 4.69 -9.77 -13.60
N ALA A 326 5.34 -8.63 -13.75
CA ALA A 326 4.74 -7.32 -13.96
C ALA A 326 4.83 -6.99 -15.46
N LEU A 327 3.73 -7.13 -16.19
CA LEU A 327 3.68 -6.88 -17.63
C LEU A 327 3.50 -5.38 -17.92
N SER A 328 3.96 -4.93 -19.08
CA SER A 328 3.71 -3.56 -19.57
C SER A 328 2.21 -3.28 -19.68
N ALA A 329 1.78 -2.05 -19.39
CA ALA A 329 0.38 -1.63 -19.45
C ALA A 329 -0.26 -1.72 -20.86
N GLU A 330 0.55 -1.89 -21.91
CA GLU A 330 0.09 -2.10 -23.29
C GLU A 330 -0.35 -3.54 -23.56
N LYS A 331 0.01 -4.46 -22.66
CA LYS A 331 -0.32 -5.88 -22.75
C LYS A 331 -1.78 -6.12 -22.36
N GLY A 332 -2.40 -7.15 -22.96
CA GLY A 332 -3.79 -7.53 -22.70
C GLY A 332 -3.94 -8.89 -22.02
N ALA A 333 -5.16 -9.36 -21.91
CA ALA A 333 -5.47 -10.66 -21.32
C ALA A 333 -4.76 -11.83 -22.01
N ILE A 334 -4.52 -11.74 -23.32
CA ILE A 334 -3.81 -12.77 -24.09
C ILE A 334 -2.36 -12.89 -23.62
N ASP A 335 -1.69 -11.76 -23.34
CA ASP A 335 -0.29 -11.78 -22.87
C ASP A 335 -0.17 -12.37 -21.48
N PHE A 336 -1.15 -12.10 -20.59
CA PHE A 336 -1.23 -12.76 -19.28
C PHE A 336 -1.48 -14.26 -19.42
N ALA A 337 -2.40 -14.66 -20.29
CA ALA A 337 -2.71 -16.06 -20.51
C ALA A 337 -1.52 -16.83 -21.10
N ASP A 338 -0.81 -16.23 -22.06
CA ASP A 338 0.38 -16.82 -22.66
C ASP A 338 1.49 -16.98 -21.63
N ARG A 339 1.75 -15.94 -20.82
CA ARG A 339 2.79 -16.00 -19.78
C ARG A 339 2.47 -17.04 -18.72
N ILE A 340 1.23 -17.08 -18.23
CA ILE A 340 0.80 -18.07 -17.22
C ILE A 340 0.87 -19.49 -17.81
N TYR A 341 0.43 -19.66 -19.08
CA TYR A 341 0.50 -20.93 -19.75
C TYR A 341 1.95 -21.44 -19.87
N GLU A 342 2.88 -20.59 -20.30
CA GLU A 342 4.30 -20.93 -20.39
C GLU A 342 4.88 -21.33 -19.02
N ASP A 343 4.53 -20.63 -17.95
CA ASP A 343 5.04 -20.94 -16.61
C ASP A 343 4.48 -22.25 -16.05
N VAL A 344 3.25 -22.60 -16.41
CA VAL A 344 2.61 -23.86 -16.05
C VAL A 344 3.16 -25.02 -16.86
N ASP A 345 3.31 -24.86 -18.19
CA ASP A 345 3.76 -25.89 -19.11
C ASP A 345 5.25 -26.25 -18.90
N SER A 346 6.09 -25.26 -18.66
CA SER A 346 7.52 -25.42 -18.38
C SER A 346 7.86 -25.77 -16.93
N GLU A 347 6.87 -25.85 -16.05
CA GLU A 347 7.03 -26.02 -14.59
C GLU A 347 7.81 -24.85 -13.91
N SER A 348 8.06 -23.73 -14.61
CA SER A 348 8.75 -22.56 -14.00
C SER A 348 7.95 -21.92 -12.86
N ILE A 349 6.66 -22.22 -12.79
CA ILE A 349 5.79 -21.84 -11.66
C ILE A 349 6.35 -22.31 -10.30
N LEU A 350 7.11 -23.41 -10.27
CA LEU A 350 7.76 -23.93 -9.05
C LEU A 350 8.87 -23.00 -8.56
N SER A 351 9.68 -22.50 -9.48
CA SER A 351 10.74 -21.55 -9.14
C SER A 351 10.18 -20.19 -8.73
N LEU A 352 9.06 -19.76 -9.33
CA LEU A 352 8.34 -18.55 -8.93
C LEU A 352 7.73 -18.68 -7.52
N HIS A 353 7.22 -19.87 -7.17
CA HIS A 353 6.75 -20.18 -5.82
C HIS A 353 7.87 -20.03 -4.78
N GLU A 354 9.03 -20.65 -5.01
CA GLU A 354 10.20 -20.54 -4.13
C GLU A 354 10.69 -19.09 -4.03
N GLY A 355 10.78 -18.41 -5.16
CA GLY A 355 11.17 -17.00 -5.22
C GLY A 355 10.21 -16.08 -4.46
N ALA A 356 8.90 -16.36 -4.48
CA ALA A 356 7.90 -15.62 -3.71
C ALA A 356 8.15 -15.76 -2.20
N LEU A 357 8.42 -16.97 -1.71
CA LEU A 357 8.72 -17.23 -0.30
C LEU A 357 10.02 -16.53 0.14
N ILE A 358 11.06 -16.57 -0.70
CA ILE A 358 12.34 -15.89 -0.43
C ILE A 358 12.11 -14.37 -0.36
N LEU A 359 11.44 -13.79 -1.36
CA LEU A 359 11.18 -12.36 -1.42
C LEU A 359 10.32 -11.89 -0.23
N TYR A 360 9.32 -12.69 0.17
CA TYR A 360 8.53 -12.42 1.38
C TYR A 360 9.41 -12.34 2.62
N LYS A 361 10.25 -13.33 2.85
CA LYS A 361 11.13 -13.40 4.02
C LYS A 361 12.15 -12.27 4.07
N GLU A 362 12.67 -11.86 2.92
CA GLU A 362 13.72 -10.85 2.82
C GLU A 362 13.21 -9.42 2.81
N LYS A 363 12.05 -9.17 2.17
CA LYS A 363 11.53 -7.82 1.91
C LYS A 363 10.07 -7.62 2.28
N LEU A 364 9.16 -8.53 1.90
CA LEU A 364 7.72 -8.30 1.89
C LEU A 364 7.01 -8.75 3.18
N SER A 365 7.74 -8.94 4.26
CA SER A 365 7.21 -9.24 5.59
C SER A 365 7.46 -8.09 6.57
N TRP A 366 6.57 -7.93 7.56
CA TRP A 366 6.77 -6.95 8.63
C TRP A 366 8.02 -7.26 9.48
N ASN A 367 8.44 -8.51 9.55
CA ASN A 367 9.70 -8.90 10.18
C ASN A 367 10.92 -8.36 9.41
N ALA A 368 10.90 -8.44 8.09
CA ALA A 368 11.94 -7.84 7.23
C ALA A 368 11.93 -6.31 7.38
N TRP A 369 10.74 -5.70 7.32
CA TRP A 369 10.55 -4.27 7.53
C TRP A 369 11.17 -3.82 8.87
N ALA A 370 10.87 -4.50 9.97
CA ALA A 370 11.37 -4.16 11.29
C ALA A 370 12.90 -4.24 11.37
N ARG A 371 13.53 -5.24 10.74
CA ARG A 371 14.99 -5.35 10.68
C ARG A 371 15.62 -4.16 9.93
N HIS A 372 15.10 -3.84 8.75
CA HIS A 372 15.60 -2.73 7.93
C HIS A 372 15.34 -1.38 8.60
N PHE A 373 14.15 -1.16 9.16
CA PHE A 373 13.83 0.06 9.89
C PHE A 373 14.79 0.30 11.06
N ARG A 374 15.11 -0.74 11.84
CA ARG A 374 16.11 -0.64 12.92
C ARG A 374 17.47 -0.19 12.41
N MET A 375 17.94 -0.73 11.30
CA MET A 375 19.22 -0.33 10.70
C MET A 375 19.19 1.13 10.26
N LEU A 376 18.10 1.58 9.63
CA LEU A 376 17.92 2.96 9.18
C LEU A 376 17.94 3.94 10.36
N VAL A 377 17.16 3.68 11.39
CA VAL A 377 17.10 4.58 12.57
C VAL A 377 18.43 4.61 13.33
N ASN A 378 19.14 3.48 13.42
CA ASN A 378 20.47 3.45 14.03
C ASN A 378 21.52 4.25 13.21
N SER A 379 21.40 4.29 11.89
CA SER A 379 22.31 5.08 11.05
C SER A 379 22.10 6.59 11.17
N MET A 380 20.89 7.04 11.52
CA MET A 380 20.58 8.46 11.75
C MET A 380 21.24 9.02 13.04
N GLN A 381 21.81 8.16 13.88
CA GLN A 381 22.38 8.55 15.18
C GLN A 381 23.90 8.64 15.17
N LYS A 382 24.50 8.29 14.05
CA LYS A 382 25.93 8.44 13.79
C LYS A 382 26.21 9.75 13.08
#